data_60bf356f14ef44911529caa7c9e2a38f
#
_entry.id   60bf356f14ef44911529caa7c9e2a38f
#
_cell.length_a   1.000
_cell.length_b   1.000
_cell.length_c   1.000
_cell.angle_alpha   90.00
_cell.angle_beta   90.00
_cell.angle_gamma   90.00
#
_symmetry.space_group_name_H-M   'P 1'
#
loop_
_entity.id
_entity.type
_entity.pdbx_description
1 polymer ?
#
loop_
_entity_poly.entity_id
_entity_poly.type
_entity_poly.pdbx_seq_one_letter_code
_entity_poly.pdbx_strand_id
1 'polypeptide(L)'
;MARMTMIEAIRSAMDVSMGRDDNVVVYGEDVGFFGGVFRCTHGLQQKYGVNRCFDAPISELGIVGTAVGMAAYGLRPCIEIQFADYMYPAYDQIVSEAARLRYRSNGDFTCPIVIRMPTGGGIFGGQTHSQSPEALFTHVSGLKTVVPSNPYDAKGLLIAAIEDPDPVIFLEPKRLYNGPFDGHHDRPVTPWSKHELGEVPEAHYALPLGKAAIRREGSACTIVTYGTMVHVAQAVAQETGIDVEVIDLRTLVPLDLETIVASVSKTGRCMVLHEATLTSGFGAELAALVQEHCFYHLEAPVARVAGWDTPYPHAQEWAYFPGPDRVGRALTELMESR
;
A
#
# COMPACT_ATOMS: atom_id res chain seq x y z
N MET A 1 7.50 23.00 0.00
CA MET A 1 6.36 22.15 0.39
C MET A 1 5.15 22.61 -0.37
N ALA A 2 4.43 21.68 -0.99
CA ALA A 2 3.13 21.92 -1.60
C ALA A 2 2.08 21.07 -0.87
N ARG A 3 0.84 21.54 -0.85
CA ARG A 3 -0.26 20.74 -0.31
C ARG A 3 -0.80 19.87 -1.45
N MET A 4 -0.78 18.55 -1.27
CA MET A 4 -1.14 17.57 -2.28
C MET A 4 -2.12 16.54 -1.74
N THR A 5 -3.06 16.09 -2.57
CA THR A 5 -3.77 14.82 -2.38
C THR A 5 -2.82 13.64 -2.61
N MET A 6 -3.24 12.43 -2.28
CA MET A 6 -2.42 11.23 -2.58
C MET A 6 -2.22 11.05 -4.10
N ILE A 7 -3.26 11.30 -4.91
CA ILE A 7 -3.16 11.27 -6.38
C ILE A 7 -2.10 12.26 -6.89
N GLU A 8 -2.13 13.48 -6.38
CA GLU A 8 -1.15 14.52 -6.78
C GLU A 8 0.26 14.17 -6.32
N ALA A 9 0.43 13.56 -5.15
CA ALA A 9 1.70 13.09 -4.63
C ALA A 9 2.30 11.95 -5.48
N ILE A 10 1.46 10.97 -5.86
CA ILE A 10 1.82 9.86 -6.76
C ILE A 10 2.23 10.41 -8.14
N ARG A 11 1.42 11.32 -8.71
CA ARG A 11 1.76 12.00 -9.97
C ARG A 11 3.08 12.76 -9.86
N SER A 12 3.28 13.49 -8.77
CA SER A 12 4.51 14.23 -8.52
C SER A 12 5.74 13.32 -8.39
N ALA A 13 5.58 12.11 -7.82
CA ALA A 13 6.66 11.12 -7.78
C ALA A 13 7.10 10.70 -9.18
N MET A 14 6.14 10.34 -10.03
CA MET A 14 6.41 9.97 -11.43
C MET A 14 7.00 11.13 -12.21
N ASP A 15 6.43 12.33 -12.07
CA ASP A 15 6.93 13.54 -12.75
C ASP A 15 8.38 13.85 -12.40
N VAL A 16 8.73 13.81 -11.12
CA VAL A 16 10.10 14.04 -10.65
C VAL A 16 11.04 12.95 -11.15
N SER A 17 10.63 11.69 -11.12
CA SER A 17 11.45 10.55 -11.56
C SER A 17 11.71 10.60 -13.07
N MET A 18 10.66 10.85 -13.88
CA MET A 18 10.79 10.99 -15.34
C MET A 18 11.66 12.20 -15.74
N GLY A 19 11.62 13.28 -14.97
CA GLY A 19 12.46 14.47 -15.20
C GLY A 19 13.93 14.27 -14.84
N ARG A 20 14.25 13.24 -14.07
CA ARG A 20 15.62 12.94 -13.60
C ARG A 20 16.28 11.78 -14.34
N ASP A 21 15.51 10.84 -14.85
CA ASP A 21 16.02 9.66 -15.56
C ASP A 21 15.18 9.42 -16.83
N ASP A 22 15.85 9.51 -17.97
CA ASP A 22 15.25 9.29 -19.28
C ASP A 22 14.81 7.84 -19.53
N ASN A 23 15.25 6.89 -18.72
CA ASN A 23 14.84 5.48 -18.80
C ASN A 23 13.51 5.19 -18.08
N VAL A 24 13.01 6.12 -17.26
CA VAL A 24 11.71 5.95 -16.60
C VAL A 24 10.59 6.12 -17.61
N VAL A 25 9.77 5.10 -17.79
CA VAL A 25 8.58 5.10 -18.65
C VAL A 25 7.34 4.78 -17.81
N VAL A 26 6.21 5.44 -18.14
CA VAL A 26 4.94 5.26 -17.41
C VAL A 26 3.88 4.82 -18.40
N TYR A 27 3.23 3.67 -18.16
CA TYR A 27 2.19 3.21 -19.05
C TYR A 27 1.20 2.23 -18.39
N GLY A 28 0.10 2.01 -19.05
CA GLY A 28 -1.00 1.16 -18.63
C GLY A 28 -2.27 1.52 -19.40
N GLU A 29 -3.40 1.02 -18.96
CA GLU A 29 -4.68 1.32 -19.58
C GLU A 29 -5.09 2.76 -19.26
N ASP A 30 -5.42 3.57 -20.30
CA ASP A 30 -5.79 4.98 -20.21
C ASP A 30 -4.76 5.90 -19.51
N VAL A 31 -3.53 5.44 -19.31
CA VAL A 31 -2.47 6.14 -18.58
C VAL A 31 -1.92 7.33 -19.37
N GLY A 32 -1.86 7.22 -20.69
CA GLY A 32 -1.27 8.23 -21.56
C GLY A 32 -2.17 9.43 -21.77
N PHE A 33 -3.04 9.40 -22.77
CA PHE A 33 -3.86 10.54 -23.18
C PHE A 33 -4.84 10.98 -22.10
N PHE A 34 -5.57 10.04 -21.54
CA PHE A 34 -6.57 10.33 -20.51
C PHE A 34 -5.94 10.70 -19.16
N GLY A 35 -4.80 10.13 -18.83
CA GLY A 35 -4.08 10.39 -17.56
C GLY A 35 -4.50 9.50 -16.40
N GLY A 36 -4.92 8.26 -16.71
CA GLY A 36 -5.38 7.26 -15.74
C GLY A 36 -6.82 7.47 -15.27
N VAL A 37 -7.49 6.38 -14.91
CA VAL A 37 -8.88 6.38 -14.42
C VAL A 37 -9.04 7.29 -13.19
N PHE A 38 -8.07 7.29 -12.31
CA PHE A 38 -8.01 8.16 -11.13
C PHE A 38 -7.19 9.43 -11.35
N ARG A 39 -6.75 9.72 -12.57
CA ARG A 39 -5.99 10.93 -12.95
C ARG A 39 -4.59 11.02 -12.33
N CYS A 40 -4.03 9.89 -11.89
CA CYS A 40 -2.68 9.84 -11.30
C CYS A 40 -1.56 10.19 -12.29
N THR A 41 -1.81 10.06 -13.61
CA THR A 41 -0.80 10.33 -14.66
C THR A 41 -1.17 11.52 -15.54
N HIS A 42 -2.20 12.27 -15.14
CA HIS A 42 -2.67 13.44 -15.92
C HIS A 42 -1.55 14.45 -16.19
N GLY A 43 -1.38 14.80 -17.47
CA GLY A 43 -0.38 15.77 -17.92
C GLY A 43 1.02 15.20 -18.19
N LEU A 44 1.32 13.95 -17.78
CA LEU A 44 2.64 13.35 -18.00
C LEU A 44 2.94 13.13 -19.49
N GLN A 45 1.96 12.63 -20.27
CA GLN A 45 2.16 12.43 -21.71
C GLN A 45 2.41 13.76 -22.45
N GLN A 46 1.69 14.82 -22.09
CA GLN A 46 1.91 16.15 -22.67
C GLN A 46 3.31 16.69 -22.37
N LYS A 47 3.84 16.38 -21.18
CA LYS A 47 5.16 16.87 -20.75
C LYS A 47 6.32 16.06 -21.30
N TYR A 48 6.20 14.73 -21.33
CA TYR A 48 7.30 13.80 -21.65
C TYR A 48 7.16 13.09 -23.00
N GLY A 49 6.02 13.27 -23.68
CA GLY A 49 5.75 12.67 -24.97
C GLY A 49 5.23 11.22 -24.91
N VAL A 50 4.68 10.80 -26.04
CA VAL A 50 4.03 9.48 -26.19
C VAL A 50 4.98 8.29 -26.09
N ASN A 51 6.28 8.50 -26.19
CA ASN A 51 7.28 7.43 -26.03
C ASN A 51 7.66 7.18 -24.58
N ARG A 52 7.30 8.10 -23.69
CA ARG A 52 7.65 8.04 -22.26
C ARG A 52 6.41 7.84 -21.35
N CYS A 53 5.24 8.31 -21.81
CA CYS A 53 3.97 8.09 -21.12
C CYS A 53 2.92 7.71 -22.16
N PHE A 54 2.40 6.48 -22.14
CA PHE A 54 1.55 5.96 -23.21
C PHE A 54 0.50 4.97 -22.72
N ASP A 55 -0.51 4.77 -23.57
CA ASP A 55 -1.60 3.83 -23.33
C ASP A 55 -1.20 2.41 -23.77
N ALA A 56 -1.64 1.42 -23.02
CA ALA A 56 -1.58 0.00 -23.37
C ALA A 56 -2.98 -0.52 -23.72
N PRO A 57 -3.08 -1.56 -24.53
CA PRO A 57 -4.32 -2.34 -24.66
C PRO A 57 -4.76 -2.92 -23.32
N ILE A 58 -6.05 -3.25 -23.19
CA ILE A 58 -6.59 -4.00 -22.04
C ILE A 58 -6.02 -5.42 -22.08
N SER A 59 -4.87 -5.58 -21.46
CA SER A 59 -4.14 -6.85 -21.35
C SER A 59 -3.10 -6.74 -20.25
N GLU A 60 -3.49 -6.98 -19.01
CA GLU A 60 -2.61 -6.86 -17.85
C GLU A 60 -1.40 -7.81 -17.93
N LEU A 61 -1.61 -9.00 -18.49
CA LEU A 61 -0.51 -9.93 -18.82
C LEU A 61 0.49 -9.29 -19.78
N GLY A 62 -0.02 -8.64 -20.85
CA GLY A 62 0.81 -7.95 -21.84
C GLY A 62 1.54 -6.73 -21.23
N ILE A 63 0.86 -5.97 -20.38
CA ILE A 63 1.44 -4.82 -19.66
C ILE A 63 2.64 -5.28 -18.83
N VAL A 64 2.46 -6.27 -17.96
CA VAL A 64 3.55 -6.74 -17.07
C VAL A 64 4.64 -7.47 -17.88
N GLY A 65 4.29 -8.34 -18.82
CA GLY A 65 5.27 -9.07 -19.63
C GLY A 65 6.15 -8.12 -20.46
N THR A 66 5.56 -7.05 -21.01
CA THR A 66 6.32 -6.02 -21.73
C THR A 66 7.25 -5.26 -20.78
N ALA A 67 6.79 -4.93 -19.55
CA ALA A 67 7.61 -4.27 -18.53
C ALA A 67 8.86 -5.09 -18.19
N VAL A 68 8.73 -6.42 -18.05
CA VAL A 68 9.89 -7.30 -17.78
C VAL A 68 10.92 -7.20 -18.92
N GLY A 69 10.46 -7.25 -20.19
CA GLY A 69 11.35 -7.08 -21.34
C GLY A 69 11.99 -5.70 -21.38
N MET A 70 11.25 -4.63 -21.11
CA MET A 70 11.79 -3.26 -21.03
C MET A 70 12.84 -3.12 -19.93
N ALA A 71 12.57 -3.72 -18.75
CA ALA A 71 13.53 -3.71 -17.64
C ALA A 71 14.83 -4.44 -17.99
N ALA A 72 14.73 -5.61 -18.61
CA ALA A 72 15.91 -6.35 -19.10
C ALA A 72 16.71 -5.58 -20.15
N TYR A 73 16.06 -4.67 -20.89
CA TYR A 73 16.68 -3.79 -21.88
C TYR A 73 17.25 -2.49 -21.27
N GLY A 74 17.06 -2.24 -19.99
CA GLY A 74 17.64 -1.10 -19.27
C GLY A 74 16.67 0.05 -19.00
N LEU A 75 15.37 -0.09 -19.31
CA LEU A 75 14.35 0.89 -18.91
C LEU A 75 13.87 0.65 -17.48
N ARG A 76 13.16 1.64 -16.93
CA ARG A 76 12.51 1.60 -15.61
C ARG A 76 11.01 1.80 -15.74
N PRO A 77 10.26 0.75 -16.07
CA PRO A 77 8.83 0.85 -16.23
C PRO A 77 8.11 1.06 -14.88
N CYS A 78 7.32 2.12 -14.79
CA CYS A 78 6.35 2.36 -13.74
C CYS A 78 4.96 2.17 -14.37
N ILE A 79 4.42 0.98 -14.23
CA ILE A 79 3.18 0.56 -14.91
C ILE A 79 1.99 0.66 -13.98
N GLU A 80 0.79 0.82 -14.56
CA GLU A 80 -0.48 0.82 -13.84
C GLU A 80 -1.37 -0.32 -14.32
N ILE A 81 -1.85 -1.11 -13.37
CA ILE A 81 -3.03 -1.97 -13.52
C ILE A 81 -4.18 -1.20 -12.86
N GLN A 82 -5.28 -0.96 -13.60
CA GLN A 82 -6.35 -0.03 -13.18
C GLN A 82 -6.96 -0.32 -11.80
N PHE A 83 -7.03 -1.61 -11.43
CA PHE A 83 -7.46 -2.08 -10.10
C PHE A 83 -6.67 -3.33 -9.74
N ALA A 84 -6.34 -3.47 -8.47
CA ALA A 84 -5.66 -4.66 -7.97
C ALA A 84 -6.44 -5.96 -8.28
N ASP A 85 -7.75 -5.86 -8.42
CA ASP A 85 -8.65 -6.95 -8.79
C ASP A 85 -8.39 -7.49 -10.20
N TYR A 86 -7.79 -6.70 -11.10
CA TYR A 86 -7.51 -7.08 -12.49
C TYR A 86 -6.14 -7.70 -12.70
N MET A 87 -5.33 -7.81 -11.64
CA MET A 87 -3.96 -8.32 -11.73
C MET A 87 -3.87 -9.82 -12.04
N TYR A 88 -4.94 -10.60 -11.85
CA TYR A 88 -4.89 -12.05 -11.96
C TYR A 88 -4.38 -12.57 -13.31
N PRO A 89 -4.76 -12.02 -14.48
CA PRO A 89 -4.17 -12.44 -15.75
C PRO A 89 -2.67 -12.16 -15.84
N ALA A 90 -2.17 -11.13 -15.14
CA ALA A 90 -0.76 -10.76 -15.10
C ALA A 90 0.04 -11.48 -14.00
N TYR A 91 -0.62 -12.18 -13.10
CA TYR A 91 0.02 -12.77 -11.90
C TYR A 91 1.16 -13.73 -12.28
N ASP A 92 0.99 -14.50 -13.35
CA ASP A 92 2.06 -15.37 -13.87
C ASP A 92 3.32 -14.55 -14.24
N GLN A 93 3.17 -13.45 -14.96
CA GLN A 93 4.30 -12.58 -15.34
C GLN A 93 4.97 -11.94 -14.12
N ILE A 94 4.19 -11.60 -13.09
CA ILE A 94 4.71 -11.04 -11.83
C ILE A 94 5.54 -12.10 -11.09
N VAL A 95 4.98 -13.29 -10.89
CA VAL A 95 5.55 -14.34 -10.04
C VAL A 95 6.64 -15.12 -10.76
N SER A 96 6.37 -15.53 -12.01
CA SER A 96 7.26 -16.43 -12.74
C SER A 96 8.40 -15.70 -13.43
N GLU A 97 8.19 -14.46 -13.87
CA GLU A 97 9.18 -13.71 -14.62
C GLU A 97 9.80 -12.57 -13.81
N ALA A 98 9.02 -11.55 -13.40
CA ALA A 98 9.55 -10.38 -12.72
C ALA A 98 10.28 -10.74 -11.41
N ALA A 99 9.62 -11.48 -10.52
CA ALA A 99 10.18 -11.85 -9.22
C ALA A 99 11.46 -12.68 -9.30
N ARG A 100 11.63 -13.46 -10.38
CA ARG A 100 12.70 -14.45 -10.51
C ARG A 100 13.82 -14.03 -11.45
N LEU A 101 13.68 -12.95 -12.19
CA LEU A 101 14.63 -12.57 -13.25
C LEU A 101 16.06 -12.44 -12.71
N ARG A 102 16.26 -11.70 -11.63
CA ARG A 102 17.59 -11.54 -11.00
C ARG A 102 18.18 -12.88 -10.55
N TYR A 103 17.39 -13.69 -9.86
CA TYR A 103 17.86 -14.97 -9.35
C TYR A 103 18.20 -15.95 -10.49
N ARG A 104 17.31 -16.05 -11.50
CA ARG A 104 17.46 -16.92 -12.67
C ARG A 104 18.68 -16.58 -13.51
N SER A 105 18.99 -15.28 -13.63
CA SER A 105 20.15 -14.80 -14.39
C SER A 105 21.45 -14.72 -13.57
N ASN A 106 21.45 -15.22 -12.32
CA ASN A 106 22.59 -15.08 -11.41
C ASN A 106 23.06 -13.63 -11.20
N GLY A 107 22.11 -12.66 -11.29
CA GLY A 107 22.37 -11.22 -11.11
C GLY A 107 22.76 -10.48 -12.38
N ASP A 108 22.87 -11.15 -13.54
CA ASP A 108 23.19 -10.50 -14.81
C ASP A 108 22.12 -9.50 -15.25
N PHE A 109 20.85 -9.78 -14.89
CA PHE A 109 19.73 -8.89 -15.12
C PHE A 109 19.09 -8.46 -13.80
N THR A 110 18.72 -7.19 -13.74
CA THR A 110 17.81 -6.64 -12.72
C THR A 110 16.42 -6.49 -13.31
N CYS A 111 15.41 -6.27 -12.46
CA CYS A 111 14.04 -6.06 -12.93
C CYS A 111 13.45 -4.80 -12.27
N PRO A 112 13.92 -3.60 -12.61
CA PRO A 112 13.51 -2.34 -12.00
C PRO A 112 12.13 -1.90 -12.50
N ILE A 113 11.10 -2.64 -12.12
CA ILE A 113 9.71 -2.33 -12.48
C ILE A 113 8.91 -1.97 -11.23
N VAL A 114 8.03 -0.99 -11.37
CA VAL A 114 7.00 -0.70 -10.37
C VAL A 114 5.66 -1.04 -10.96
N ILE A 115 4.91 -1.91 -10.27
CA ILE A 115 3.54 -2.27 -10.63
C ILE A 115 2.61 -1.56 -9.64
N ARG A 116 2.01 -0.46 -10.09
CA ARG A 116 1.06 0.34 -9.32
C ARG A 116 -0.34 -0.23 -9.49
N MET A 117 -1.06 -0.35 -8.38
CA MET A 117 -2.43 -0.88 -8.39
C MET A 117 -3.28 -0.17 -7.34
N PRO A 118 -4.36 0.52 -7.73
CA PRO A 118 -5.38 0.97 -6.79
C PRO A 118 -6.00 -0.22 -6.06
N THR A 119 -6.01 -0.18 -4.72
CA THR A 119 -6.42 -1.31 -3.86
C THR A 119 -7.43 -0.89 -2.80
N GLY A 120 -8.09 -1.86 -2.18
CA GLY A 120 -9.03 -1.68 -1.08
C GLY A 120 -10.38 -1.09 -1.47
N GLY A 121 -11.25 -0.91 -0.51
CA GLY A 121 -12.58 -0.32 -0.68
C GLY A 121 -12.58 1.20 -0.78
N GLY A 122 -13.76 1.78 -0.54
CA GLY A 122 -13.99 3.23 -0.52
C GLY A 122 -14.75 3.77 -1.71
N ILE A 123 -15.10 2.93 -2.67
CA ILE A 123 -15.83 3.33 -3.89
C ILE A 123 -17.08 2.46 -4.15
N PHE A 124 -17.43 1.55 -3.24
CA PHE A 124 -18.51 0.58 -3.41
C PHE A 124 -18.36 -0.28 -4.67
N GLY A 125 -17.12 -0.60 -5.03
CA GLY A 125 -16.80 -1.34 -6.25
C GLY A 125 -17.07 -2.84 -6.19
N GLY A 126 -17.41 -3.38 -5.02
CA GLY A 126 -17.70 -4.79 -4.82
C GLY A 126 -16.50 -5.70 -5.08
N GLN A 127 -16.77 -6.93 -5.48
CA GLN A 127 -15.77 -7.99 -5.59
C GLN A 127 -14.76 -7.82 -6.75
N THR A 128 -14.98 -6.89 -7.66
CA THR A 128 -14.12 -6.66 -8.84
C THR A 128 -13.36 -5.34 -8.82
N HIS A 129 -13.54 -4.50 -7.77
CA HIS A 129 -12.90 -3.19 -7.70
C HIS A 129 -12.50 -2.80 -6.27
N SER A 130 -12.51 -3.73 -5.31
CA SER A 130 -12.29 -3.39 -3.90
C SER A 130 -11.40 -4.38 -3.15
N GLN A 131 -10.70 -5.27 -3.85
CA GLN A 131 -9.85 -6.27 -3.22
C GLN A 131 -8.57 -5.66 -2.65
N SER A 132 -8.03 -6.35 -1.64
CA SER A 132 -6.75 -6.06 -0.98
C SER A 132 -5.86 -7.31 -1.08
N PRO A 133 -5.14 -7.49 -2.20
CA PRO A 133 -4.45 -8.75 -2.51
C PRO A 133 -2.99 -8.81 -2.01
N GLU A 134 -2.58 -7.97 -1.07
CA GLU A 134 -1.20 -7.88 -0.61
C GLU A 134 -0.60 -9.21 -0.18
N ALA A 135 -1.39 -10.11 0.42
CA ALA A 135 -0.91 -11.42 0.87
C ALA A 135 -0.40 -12.31 -0.28
N LEU A 136 -0.94 -12.13 -1.49
CA LEU A 136 -0.49 -12.86 -2.68
C LEU A 136 0.92 -12.46 -3.10
N PHE A 137 1.28 -11.20 -2.89
CA PHE A 137 2.59 -10.66 -3.28
C PHE A 137 3.64 -10.84 -2.18
N THR A 138 3.23 -10.69 -0.91
CA THR A 138 4.15 -10.85 0.24
C THR A 138 4.66 -12.27 0.40
N HIS A 139 3.93 -13.26 -0.14
CA HIS A 139 4.36 -14.67 -0.16
C HIS A 139 5.41 -14.96 -1.25
N VAL A 140 5.57 -14.09 -2.24
CA VAL A 140 6.44 -14.34 -3.40
C VAL A 140 7.83 -13.76 -3.18
N SER A 141 8.82 -14.65 -3.03
CA SER A 141 10.24 -14.25 -2.93
C SER A 141 10.70 -13.54 -4.20
N GLY A 142 11.36 -12.39 -4.04
CA GLY A 142 11.86 -11.56 -5.13
C GLY A 142 10.99 -10.34 -5.43
N LEU A 143 9.83 -10.20 -4.78
CA LEU A 143 9.00 -8.99 -4.84
C LEU A 143 9.17 -8.14 -3.58
N LYS A 144 9.09 -6.82 -3.74
CA LYS A 144 8.86 -5.87 -2.65
C LYS A 144 7.41 -5.41 -2.69
N THR A 145 6.79 -5.17 -1.53
CA THR A 145 5.37 -4.77 -1.45
C THR A 145 5.23 -3.55 -0.56
N VAL A 146 4.66 -2.49 -1.11
CA VAL A 146 4.53 -1.16 -0.48
C VAL A 146 3.07 -0.74 -0.44
N VAL A 147 2.62 -0.19 0.70
CA VAL A 147 1.25 0.30 0.91
C VAL A 147 1.30 1.62 1.69
N PRO A 148 1.34 2.79 1.04
CA PRO A 148 1.40 4.08 1.73
C PRO A 148 0.08 4.43 2.42
N SER A 149 0.14 5.25 3.46
CA SER A 149 -1.03 5.74 4.21
C SER A 149 -1.30 7.24 4.08
N ASN A 150 -0.42 8.00 3.45
CA ASN A 150 -0.54 9.45 3.31
C ASN A 150 0.24 9.98 2.10
N PRO A 151 0.00 11.23 1.67
CA PRO A 151 0.63 11.79 0.47
C PRO A 151 2.16 11.91 0.54
N TYR A 152 2.71 12.27 1.70
CA TYR A 152 4.17 12.38 1.87
C TYR A 152 4.85 11.02 1.65
N ASP A 153 4.33 9.98 2.30
CA ASP A 153 4.87 8.64 2.15
C ASP A 153 4.65 8.10 0.73
N ALA A 154 3.48 8.34 0.14
CA ALA A 154 3.17 7.89 -1.21
C ALA A 154 4.20 8.39 -2.22
N LYS A 155 4.55 9.67 -2.18
CA LYS A 155 5.59 10.23 -3.06
C LYS A 155 6.97 9.66 -2.77
N GLY A 156 7.41 9.71 -1.51
CA GLY A 156 8.77 9.30 -1.15
C GLY A 156 9.03 7.81 -1.36
N LEU A 157 8.04 6.95 -1.06
CA LEU A 157 8.14 5.51 -1.28
C LEU A 157 8.04 5.15 -2.78
N LEU A 158 7.23 5.87 -3.57
CA LEU A 158 7.15 5.61 -5.01
C LEU A 158 8.43 6.01 -5.73
N ILE A 159 9.06 7.12 -5.35
CA ILE A 159 10.39 7.48 -5.87
C ILE A 159 11.41 6.39 -5.52
N ALA A 160 11.45 5.93 -4.26
CA ALA A 160 12.34 4.84 -3.86
C ALA A 160 12.06 3.54 -4.64
N ALA A 161 10.78 3.23 -4.91
CA ALA A 161 10.39 2.08 -5.69
C ALA A 161 10.86 2.17 -7.17
N ILE A 162 10.75 3.36 -7.79
CA ILE A 162 11.23 3.58 -9.17
C ILE A 162 12.77 3.48 -9.25
N GLU A 163 13.47 3.90 -8.21
CA GLU A 163 14.94 3.84 -8.13
C GLU A 163 15.45 2.42 -7.73
N ASP A 164 14.57 1.55 -7.23
CA ASP A 164 14.94 0.20 -6.82
C ASP A 164 15.29 -0.68 -8.04
N PRO A 165 16.34 -1.52 -7.94
CA PRO A 165 16.70 -2.44 -9.03
C PRO A 165 15.84 -3.71 -9.10
N ASP A 166 14.95 -3.95 -8.13
CA ASP A 166 14.10 -5.12 -8.05
C ASP A 166 12.61 -4.75 -8.20
N PRO A 167 11.75 -5.70 -8.56
CA PRO A 167 10.34 -5.41 -8.79
C PRO A 167 9.61 -5.01 -7.50
N VAL A 168 8.85 -3.93 -7.57
CA VAL A 168 8.06 -3.38 -6.47
C VAL A 168 6.58 -3.40 -6.83
N ILE A 169 5.78 -4.04 -6.00
CA ILE A 169 4.33 -3.96 -6.00
C ILE A 169 3.94 -2.75 -5.16
N PHE A 170 3.31 -1.76 -5.76
CA PHE A 170 2.92 -0.52 -5.11
C PHE A 170 1.40 -0.43 -5.04
N LEU A 171 0.84 -0.80 -3.88
CA LEU A 171 -0.59 -0.84 -3.64
C LEU A 171 -1.07 0.52 -3.14
N GLU A 172 -2.00 1.13 -3.86
CA GLU A 172 -2.49 2.48 -3.62
C GLU A 172 -3.89 2.44 -3.00
N PRO A 173 -4.06 2.71 -1.68
CA PRO A 173 -5.36 2.69 -1.05
C PRO A 173 -6.30 3.75 -1.65
N LYS A 174 -7.28 3.33 -2.45
CA LYS A 174 -8.23 4.23 -3.17
C LYS A 174 -9.00 5.15 -2.23
N ARG A 175 -9.33 4.66 -1.02
CA ARG A 175 -10.02 5.45 0.00
C ARG A 175 -9.29 6.74 0.33
N LEU A 176 -7.96 6.76 0.19
CA LEU A 176 -7.11 7.89 0.54
C LEU A 176 -6.80 8.82 -0.64
N TYR A 177 -7.24 8.49 -1.85
CA TYR A 177 -6.81 9.19 -3.08
C TYR A 177 -7.14 10.68 -3.08
N ASN A 178 -8.34 11.05 -2.66
CA ASN A 178 -8.89 12.39 -2.89
C ASN A 178 -9.07 13.21 -1.61
N GLY A 179 -8.55 12.76 -0.50
CA GLY A 179 -8.64 13.55 0.71
C GLY A 179 -8.45 12.75 1.98
N PRO A 180 -8.54 13.44 3.11
CA PRO A 180 -8.35 12.82 4.38
C PRO A 180 -9.45 11.79 4.65
N PHE A 181 -9.04 10.75 5.32
CA PHE A 181 -9.94 9.75 5.87
C PHE A 181 -9.82 9.81 7.40
N ASP A 182 -10.93 10.05 8.09
CA ASP A 182 -10.97 10.18 9.54
C ASP A 182 -11.09 8.84 10.29
N GLY A 183 -11.00 7.73 9.57
CA GLY A 183 -11.14 6.38 10.10
C GLY A 183 -12.57 5.83 10.05
N HIS A 184 -13.58 6.65 9.80
CA HIS A 184 -14.99 6.25 9.80
C HIS A 184 -15.54 6.08 8.38
N HIS A 185 -15.76 4.84 8.01
CA HIS A 185 -16.22 4.48 6.66
C HIS A 185 -17.70 4.79 6.41
N ASP A 186 -18.50 4.84 7.45
CA ASP A 186 -19.94 5.11 7.43
C ASP A 186 -20.31 6.59 7.41
N ARG A 187 -19.33 7.48 7.59
CA ARG A 187 -19.55 8.93 7.51
C ARG A 187 -19.49 9.43 6.07
N PRO A 188 -20.26 10.46 5.75
CA PRO A 188 -20.20 11.09 4.43
C PRO A 188 -18.78 11.54 4.10
N VAL A 189 -18.32 11.19 2.91
CA VAL A 189 -17.04 11.70 2.39
C VAL A 189 -17.17 13.21 2.21
N THR A 190 -16.15 13.94 2.68
CA THR A 190 -16.06 15.38 2.40
C THR A 190 -16.12 15.60 0.89
N PRO A 191 -16.91 16.56 0.39
CA PRO A 191 -16.98 16.86 -1.03
C PRO A 191 -15.57 17.07 -1.62
N TRP A 192 -15.34 16.58 -2.81
CA TRP A 192 -14.04 16.61 -3.51
C TRP A 192 -13.32 17.97 -3.46
N SER A 193 -14.06 19.07 -3.41
CA SER A 193 -13.54 20.44 -3.34
C SER A 193 -13.03 20.87 -1.95
N LYS A 194 -13.14 20.02 -0.92
CA LYS A 194 -12.81 20.37 0.48
C LYS A 194 -11.84 19.39 1.12
N HIS A 195 -11.06 18.65 0.33
CA HIS A 195 -10.07 17.71 0.86
C HIS A 195 -8.93 18.45 1.56
N GLU A 196 -8.57 17.98 2.74
CA GLU A 196 -7.30 18.39 3.34
C GLU A 196 -6.15 17.77 2.55
N LEU A 197 -5.19 18.63 2.22
CA LEU A 197 -4.02 18.22 1.46
C LEU A 197 -2.86 17.97 2.42
N GLY A 198 -2.12 16.89 2.21
CA GLY A 198 -0.87 16.64 2.93
C GLY A 198 0.24 17.57 2.46
N GLU A 199 1.15 17.95 3.36
CA GLU A 199 2.34 18.70 2.97
C GLU A 199 3.40 17.77 2.38
N VAL A 200 3.76 18.01 1.11
CA VAL A 200 4.69 17.18 0.33
C VAL A 200 5.77 18.06 -0.29
N PRO A 201 7.07 17.72 -0.17
CA PRO A 201 8.13 18.40 -0.92
C PRO A 201 7.90 18.30 -2.42
N GLU A 202 8.05 19.41 -3.15
CA GLU A 202 7.96 19.39 -4.62
C GLU A 202 9.17 18.73 -5.24
N ALA A 203 10.35 18.94 -4.65
CA ALA A 203 11.61 18.34 -5.09
C ALA A 203 11.63 16.81 -4.86
N HIS A 204 12.65 16.19 -5.41
CA HIS A 204 12.98 14.79 -5.17
C HIS A 204 13.31 14.53 -3.70
N TYR A 205 12.74 13.47 -3.17
CA TYR A 205 13.15 12.79 -1.95
C TYR A 205 12.69 11.34 -2.01
N ALA A 206 13.47 10.44 -1.47
CA ALA A 206 13.13 9.04 -1.36
C ALA A 206 13.03 8.63 0.11
N LEU A 207 12.07 7.77 0.41
CA LEU A 207 11.95 7.13 1.72
C LEU A 207 12.46 5.69 1.63
N PRO A 208 13.27 5.23 2.58
CA PRO A 208 13.81 3.88 2.52
C PRO A 208 12.69 2.83 2.62
N LEU A 209 12.69 1.88 1.68
CA LEU A 209 11.84 0.70 1.78
C LEU A 209 12.29 -0.17 2.95
N GLY A 210 11.34 -0.81 3.65
CA GLY A 210 11.64 -1.62 4.82
C GLY A 210 11.79 -0.83 6.12
N LYS A 211 11.28 0.41 6.17
CA LYS A 211 11.22 1.21 7.40
C LYS A 211 9.80 1.65 7.70
N ALA A 212 9.31 1.23 8.87
CA ALA A 212 8.02 1.64 9.41
C ALA A 212 8.04 3.07 9.97
N ALA A 213 6.86 3.60 10.24
CA ALA A 213 6.72 4.87 10.94
C ALA A 213 5.79 4.72 12.15
N ILE A 214 6.20 5.28 13.29
CA ILE A 214 5.31 5.45 14.44
C ILE A 214 4.45 6.68 14.17
N ARG A 215 3.14 6.46 13.97
CA ARG A 215 2.17 7.53 13.70
C ARG A 215 1.55 8.11 14.96
N ARG A 216 1.58 7.34 16.01
CA ARG A 216 1.17 7.73 17.35
C ARG A 216 2.03 6.98 18.35
N GLU A 217 2.66 7.70 19.24
CA GLU A 217 3.33 7.12 20.41
C GLU A 217 2.28 6.61 21.40
N GLY A 218 2.61 5.53 22.11
CA GLY A 218 1.77 4.95 23.15
C GLY A 218 2.50 3.91 23.99
N SER A 219 1.87 3.49 25.08
CA SER A 219 2.49 2.56 26.03
C SER A 219 1.60 1.38 26.45
N ALA A 220 0.31 1.41 26.14
CA ALA A 220 -0.63 0.39 26.62
C ALA A 220 -0.85 -0.76 25.65
N CYS A 221 -0.77 -0.51 24.34
CA CYS A 221 -0.96 -1.50 23.29
C CYS A 221 -0.30 -1.02 22.01
N THR A 222 0.24 -1.93 21.21
CA THR A 222 0.74 -1.66 19.86
C THR A 222 -0.31 -2.11 18.83
N ILE A 223 -0.71 -1.20 17.91
CA ILE A 223 -1.46 -1.57 16.71
C ILE A 223 -0.51 -1.53 15.51
N VAL A 224 -0.27 -2.69 14.89
CA VAL A 224 0.54 -2.84 13.68
C VAL A 224 -0.39 -2.83 12.48
N THR A 225 -0.21 -1.88 11.57
CA THR A 225 -1.13 -1.66 10.45
C THR A 225 -0.46 -1.00 9.24
N TYR A 226 -1.20 -0.78 8.17
CA TYR A 226 -0.76 -0.13 6.93
C TYR A 226 -1.93 0.45 6.14
N GLY A 227 -1.64 1.33 5.19
CA GLY A 227 -2.62 1.90 4.27
C GLY A 227 -3.78 2.60 4.98
N THR A 228 -5.00 2.32 4.54
CA THR A 228 -6.23 2.92 5.07
C THR A 228 -6.41 2.68 6.57
N MET A 229 -5.98 1.53 7.08
CA MET A 229 -6.20 1.14 8.47
C MET A 229 -5.36 1.93 9.47
N VAL A 230 -4.33 2.64 9.05
CA VAL A 230 -3.60 3.59 9.91
C VAL A 230 -4.54 4.66 10.47
N HIS A 231 -5.42 5.20 9.64
CA HIS A 231 -6.40 6.20 10.04
C HIS A 231 -7.46 5.65 10.98
N VAL A 232 -7.91 4.40 10.74
CA VAL A 232 -8.81 3.69 11.66
C VAL A 232 -8.16 3.50 13.03
N ALA A 233 -6.90 3.04 13.07
CA ALA A 233 -6.16 2.86 14.32
C ALA A 233 -6.02 4.17 15.13
N GLN A 234 -5.76 5.28 14.45
CA GLN A 234 -5.66 6.60 15.06
C GLN A 234 -7.01 7.07 15.62
N ALA A 235 -8.11 6.88 14.85
CA ALA A 235 -9.46 7.20 15.30
C ALA A 235 -9.84 6.40 16.55
N VAL A 236 -9.59 5.09 16.55
CA VAL A 236 -9.86 4.20 17.70
C VAL A 236 -9.06 4.62 18.94
N ALA A 237 -7.78 4.94 18.79
CA ALA A 237 -6.96 5.41 19.90
C ALA A 237 -7.52 6.71 20.51
N GLN A 238 -8.03 7.62 19.68
CA GLN A 238 -8.62 8.87 20.14
C GLN A 238 -9.99 8.64 20.80
N GLU A 239 -10.84 7.79 20.25
CA GLU A 239 -12.22 7.57 20.72
C GLU A 239 -12.27 6.73 22.00
N THR A 240 -11.41 5.72 22.12
CA THR A 240 -11.35 4.87 23.31
C THR A 240 -10.56 5.51 24.45
N GLY A 241 -9.68 6.48 24.16
CA GLY A 241 -8.75 7.04 25.11
C GLY A 241 -7.64 6.09 25.58
N ILE A 242 -7.54 4.90 24.99
CA ILE A 242 -6.47 3.93 25.26
C ILE A 242 -5.17 4.45 24.67
N ASP A 243 -4.07 4.36 25.45
CA ASP A 243 -2.76 4.85 25.04
C ASP A 243 -2.05 3.89 24.06
N VAL A 244 -2.58 3.86 22.83
CA VAL A 244 -2.12 2.98 21.74
C VAL A 244 -0.93 3.56 21.02
N GLU A 245 0.12 2.77 20.79
CA GLU A 245 1.15 3.04 19.79
C GLU A 245 0.70 2.52 18.41
N VAL A 246 0.68 3.38 17.40
CA VAL A 246 0.28 3.02 16.04
C VAL A 246 1.49 2.97 15.14
N ILE A 247 1.80 1.78 14.64
CA ILE A 247 2.86 1.53 13.65
C ILE A 247 2.25 1.42 12.26
N ASP A 248 2.67 2.31 11.37
CA ASP A 248 2.43 2.25 9.94
C ASP A 248 3.60 1.54 9.27
N LEU A 249 3.37 0.34 8.77
CA LEU A 249 4.42 -0.48 8.16
C LEU A 249 5.00 0.13 6.89
N ARG A 250 4.21 0.88 6.09
CA ARG A 250 4.62 1.44 4.80
C ARG A 250 5.04 0.39 3.77
N THR A 251 5.93 -0.52 4.19
CA THR A 251 6.46 -1.62 3.39
C THR A 251 6.16 -2.94 4.10
N LEU A 252 5.52 -3.86 3.40
CA LEU A 252 5.21 -5.18 3.93
C LEU A 252 6.38 -6.15 3.69
N VAL A 253 7.05 -6.01 2.54
CA VAL A 253 8.27 -6.73 2.19
C VAL A 253 9.23 -5.73 1.50
N PRO A 254 10.43 -5.51 2.04
CA PRO A 254 10.94 -6.01 3.32
C PRO A 254 10.21 -5.40 4.53
N LEU A 255 10.10 -6.16 5.61
CA LEU A 255 9.43 -5.75 6.85
C LEU A 255 10.41 -5.09 7.83
N ASP A 256 10.00 -4.04 8.51
CA ASP A 256 10.71 -3.46 9.66
C ASP A 256 10.35 -4.20 10.95
N LEU A 257 10.86 -5.42 11.09
CA LEU A 257 10.60 -6.26 12.24
C LEU A 257 11.15 -5.64 13.55
N GLU A 258 12.27 -4.94 13.47
CA GLU A 258 12.92 -4.30 14.61
C GLU A 258 11.98 -3.29 15.30
N THR A 259 11.33 -2.42 14.52
CA THR A 259 10.35 -1.46 15.04
C THR A 259 9.16 -2.15 15.69
N ILE A 260 8.63 -3.23 15.08
CA ILE A 260 7.51 -3.99 15.65
C ILE A 260 7.90 -4.61 16.99
N VAL A 261 9.05 -5.31 17.04
CA VAL A 261 9.53 -5.98 18.25
C VAL A 261 9.79 -4.99 19.38
N ALA A 262 10.41 -3.86 19.08
CA ALA A 262 10.68 -2.82 20.09
C ALA A 262 9.37 -2.27 20.69
N SER A 263 8.38 -1.99 19.85
CA SER A 263 7.08 -1.47 20.28
C SER A 263 6.29 -2.49 21.11
N VAL A 264 6.14 -3.72 20.60
CA VAL A 264 5.39 -4.77 21.30
C VAL A 264 6.05 -5.15 22.62
N SER A 265 7.39 -5.22 22.66
CA SER A 265 8.12 -5.48 23.93
C SER A 265 7.91 -4.36 24.97
N LYS A 266 7.69 -3.12 24.53
CA LYS A 266 7.37 -1.98 25.39
C LYS A 266 5.94 -2.04 25.94
N THR A 267 4.97 -2.38 25.07
CA THR A 267 3.55 -2.27 25.38
C THR A 267 2.93 -3.54 25.99
N GLY A 268 3.53 -4.70 25.76
CA GLY A 268 3.03 -6.00 26.22
C GLY A 268 1.79 -6.52 25.51
N ARG A 269 1.13 -5.73 24.66
CA ARG A 269 -0.09 -6.09 23.92
C ARG A 269 0.01 -5.69 22.46
N CYS A 270 -0.47 -6.55 21.57
CA CYS A 270 -0.41 -6.33 20.15
C CYS A 270 -1.74 -6.63 19.47
N MET A 271 -2.17 -5.70 18.62
CA MET A 271 -3.24 -5.89 17.65
C MET A 271 -2.69 -5.73 16.23
N VAL A 272 -3.02 -6.66 15.34
CA VAL A 272 -2.76 -6.53 13.91
C VAL A 272 -4.05 -6.15 13.20
N LEU A 273 -4.00 -5.08 12.40
CA LEU A 273 -5.17 -4.50 11.75
C LEU A 273 -4.91 -4.33 10.24
N HIS A 274 -5.76 -4.92 9.39
CA HIS A 274 -5.72 -4.73 7.95
C HIS A 274 -7.09 -4.88 7.29
N GLU A 275 -7.24 -4.38 6.06
CA GLU A 275 -8.52 -4.40 5.33
C GLU A 275 -8.78 -5.73 4.61
N ALA A 276 -7.74 -6.44 4.17
CA ALA A 276 -7.86 -7.74 3.52
C ALA A 276 -8.56 -8.78 4.42
N THR A 277 -8.98 -9.90 3.85
CA THR A 277 -9.59 -11.02 4.56
C THR A 277 -8.71 -11.55 5.69
N LEU A 278 -9.32 -12.11 6.73
CA LEU A 278 -8.63 -12.59 7.92
C LEU A 278 -7.78 -13.83 7.64
N THR A 279 -8.37 -14.83 6.96
CA THR A 279 -7.70 -16.12 6.71
C THR A 279 -6.56 -15.94 5.71
N SER A 280 -5.36 -16.34 6.10
CA SER A 280 -4.14 -16.24 5.27
C SER A 280 -3.80 -14.81 4.82
N GLY A 281 -4.41 -13.78 5.41
CA GLY A 281 -3.99 -12.39 5.21
C GLY A 281 -2.61 -12.14 5.83
N PHE A 282 -1.94 -11.07 5.42
CA PHE A 282 -0.58 -10.74 5.90
C PHE A 282 -0.51 -10.57 7.44
N GLY A 283 -1.62 -10.22 8.06
CA GLY A 283 -1.74 -10.17 9.53
C GLY A 283 -1.50 -11.52 10.23
N ALA A 284 -1.63 -12.65 9.55
CA ALA A 284 -1.27 -13.95 10.11
C ALA A 284 0.24 -14.10 10.27
N GLU A 285 1.01 -13.65 9.29
CA GLU A 285 2.47 -13.60 9.35
C GLU A 285 2.94 -12.64 10.45
N LEU A 286 2.37 -11.43 10.52
CA LEU A 286 2.69 -10.46 11.58
C LEU A 286 2.43 -11.03 12.97
N ALA A 287 1.31 -11.73 13.17
CA ALA A 287 1.00 -12.37 14.45
C ALA A 287 1.99 -13.49 14.80
N ALA A 288 2.43 -14.27 13.80
CA ALA A 288 3.44 -15.32 14.00
C ALA A 288 4.80 -14.73 14.40
N LEU A 289 5.25 -13.67 13.70
CA LEU A 289 6.49 -12.96 14.00
C LEU A 289 6.47 -12.31 15.39
N VAL A 290 5.36 -11.67 15.77
CA VAL A 290 5.20 -11.14 17.13
C VAL A 290 5.24 -12.24 18.17
N GLN A 291 4.58 -13.38 17.91
CA GLN A 291 4.63 -14.54 18.80
C GLN A 291 6.04 -15.09 18.94
N GLU A 292 6.81 -15.19 17.85
CA GLU A 292 8.17 -15.71 17.85
C GLU A 292 9.14 -14.80 18.61
N HIS A 293 9.06 -13.49 18.38
CA HIS A 293 10.05 -12.54 18.89
C HIS A 293 9.66 -11.87 20.22
N CYS A 294 8.37 -11.80 20.54
CA CYS A 294 7.86 -11.07 21.70
C CYS A 294 7.15 -11.96 22.73
N PHE A 295 7.16 -13.31 22.60
CA PHE A 295 6.42 -14.24 23.45
C PHE A 295 6.52 -13.93 24.95
N TYR A 296 7.72 -13.69 25.45
CA TYR A 296 7.95 -13.43 26.88
C TYR A 296 7.61 -12.00 27.32
N HIS A 297 7.22 -11.13 26.39
CA HIS A 297 6.76 -9.76 26.67
C HIS A 297 5.23 -9.62 26.55
N LEU A 298 4.58 -10.62 25.91
CA LEU A 298 3.13 -10.56 25.70
C LEU A 298 2.37 -10.83 26.99
N GLU A 299 1.43 -9.95 27.30
CA GLU A 299 0.48 -10.04 28.42
C GLU A 299 -0.88 -10.63 28.00
N ALA A 300 -1.13 -10.72 26.68
CA ALA A 300 -2.35 -11.25 26.08
C ALA A 300 -2.05 -11.87 24.71
N PRO A 301 -2.92 -12.76 24.18
CA PRO A 301 -2.81 -13.22 22.79
C PRO A 301 -2.82 -12.04 21.80
N VAL A 302 -2.09 -12.17 20.68
CA VAL A 302 -2.12 -11.18 19.60
C VAL A 302 -3.52 -11.12 19.00
N ALA A 303 -4.18 -9.95 19.08
CA ALA A 303 -5.48 -9.74 18.46
C ALA A 303 -5.32 -9.49 16.95
N ARG A 304 -6.25 -10.04 16.15
CA ARG A 304 -6.28 -9.81 14.70
C ARG A 304 -7.64 -9.27 14.29
N VAL A 305 -7.65 -8.07 13.73
CA VAL A 305 -8.87 -7.45 13.18
C VAL A 305 -8.64 -7.21 11.69
N ALA A 306 -9.52 -7.76 10.86
CA ALA A 306 -9.36 -7.76 9.41
C ALA A 306 -10.72 -7.75 8.71
N GLY A 307 -10.75 -7.66 7.39
CA GLY A 307 -11.95 -7.91 6.60
C GLY A 307 -12.50 -9.32 6.84
N TRP A 308 -13.78 -9.51 6.55
CA TRP A 308 -14.41 -10.82 6.68
C TRP A 308 -13.95 -11.78 5.57
N ASP A 309 -13.97 -13.09 5.87
CA ASP A 309 -13.68 -14.13 4.87
C ASP A 309 -14.88 -14.35 3.93
N THR A 310 -15.21 -13.31 3.19
CA THR A 310 -16.27 -13.29 2.18
C THR A 310 -15.79 -12.55 0.94
N PRO A 311 -16.39 -12.80 -0.25
CA PRO A 311 -16.21 -11.89 -1.37
C PRO A 311 -16.57 -10.46 -0.94
N TYR A 312 -15.81 -9.49 -1.44
CA TYR A 312 -16.01 -8.10 -1.04
C TYR A 312 -17.44 -7.62 -1.41
N PRO A 313 -18.27 -7.20 -0.44
CA PRO A 313 -19.66 -6.86 -0.71
C PRO A 313 -19.76 -5.51 -1.41
N HIS A 314 -20.76 -5.35 -2.29
CA HIS A 314 -21.00 -4.09 -2.99
C HIS A 314 -21.70 -3.07 -2.09
N ALA A 315 -22.98 -3.29 -1.81
CA ALA A 315 -23.80 -2.35 -1.03
C ALA A 315 -23.52 -2.39 0.48
N GLN A 316 -22.88 -3.46 0.97
CA GLN A 316 -22.57 -3.66 2.38
C GLN A 316 -21.07 -3.48 2.69
N GLU A 317 -20.39 -2.64 1.93
CA GLU A 317 -18.98 -2.33 2.13
C GLU A 317 -18.68 -1.92 3.58
N TRP A 318 -19.56 -1.12 4.19
CA TRP A 318 -19.38 -0.68 5.58
C TRP A 318 -19.46 -1.81 6.62
N ALA A 319 -20.21 -2.86 6.35
CA ALA A 319 -20.27 -4.02 7.24
C ALA A 319 -19.02 -4.91 7.11
N TYR A 320 -18.41 -4.91 5.95
CA TYR A 320 -17.17 -5.63 5.68
C TYR A 320 -15.94 -4.93 6.29
N PHE A 321 -15.87 -3.62 6.12
CA PHE A 321 -14.74 -2.78 6.52
C PHE A 321 -14.52 -2.82 8.04
N PRO A 322 -13.28 -3.05 8.53
CA PRO A 322 -12.98 -3.02 9.96
C PRO A 322 -12.92 -1.58 10.48
N GLY A 323 -14.11 -0.97 10.66
CA GLY A 323 -14.24 0.40 11.15
C GLY A 323 -13.96 0.55 12.65
N PRO A 324 -13.94 1.81 13.16
CA PRO A 324 -13.57 2.12 14.54
C PRO A 324 -14.38 1.38 15.60
N ASP A 325 -15.69 1.21 15.42
CA ASP A 325 -16.55 0.47 16.37
C ASP A 325 -16.11 -0.99 16.54
N ARG A 326 -15.78 -1.65 15.44
CA ARG A 326 -15.33 -3.04 15.45
C ARG A 326 -13.93 -3.17 16.04
N VAL A 327 -13.02 -2.30 15.64
CA VAL A 327 -11.65 -2.28 16.14
C VAL A 327 -11.61 -1.85 17.61
N GLY A 328 -12.42 -0.85 18.01
CA GLY A 328 -12.50 -0.38 19.39
C GLY A 328 -13.00 -1.46 20.36
N ARG A 329 -14.02 -2.25 19.97
CA ARG A 329 -14.45 -3.40 20.76
C ARG A 329 -13.35 -4.43 20.95
N ALA A 330 -12.68 -4.83 19.85
CA ALA A 330 -11.58 -5.78 19.91
C ALA A 330 -10.40 -5.25 20.74
N LEU A 331 -10.13 -3.96 20.68
CA LEU A 331 -9.09 -3.32 21.49
C LEU A 331 -9.46 -3.35 22.98
N THR A 332 -10.70 -3.05 23.34
CA THR A 332 -11.18 -3.13 24.73
C THR A 332 -11.07 -4.56 25.27
N GLU A 333 -11.51 -5.55 24.50
CA GLU A 333 -11.38 -6.98 24.85
C GLU A 333 -9.91 -7.38 25.04
N LEU A 334 -9.00 -6.89 24.18
CA LEU A 334 -7.56 -7.14 24.32
C LEU A 334 -7.00 -6.53 25.61
N MET A 335 -7.44 -5.33 26.00
CA MET A 335 -6.98 -4.67 27.22
C MET A 335 -7.51 -5.36 28.50
N GLU A 336 -8.67 -6.00 28.45
CA GLU A 336 -9.28 -6.76 29.55
C GLU A 336 -8.75 -8.20 29.64
N SER A 337 -8.07 -8.71 28.60
CA SER A 337 -7.47 -10.05 28.59
C SER A 337 -6.35 -10.17 29.62
N ARG A 338 -6.32 -11.32 30.32
CA ARG A 338 -5.34 -11.63 31.38
C ARG A 338 -4.57 -12.89 31.00
#